data_f9eebb3d9b2c4b43fa6379e9e8b5cdbb
#
_entry.id   f9eebb3d9b2c4b43fa6379e9e8b5cdbb
#
_cell.length_a   1.000
_cell.length_b   1.000
_cell.length_c   1.000
_cell.angle_alpha   90.00
_cell.angle_beta   90.00
_cell.angle_gamma   90.00
#
_symmetry.space_group_name_H-M   'P 1'
#
loop_
_entity.id
_entity.type
_entity.pdbx_description
1 polymer ?
#
loop_
_entity_poly.entity_id
_entity_poly.type
_entity_poly.pdbx_seq_one_letter_code
_entity_poly.pdbx_strand_id
1 'polypeptide(L)'
;MKIAILGAGAWGTALAIHAAQRHDVTLWSRNAQVLESLRTAGTNQRYLPDVKVPSSMGFTDRLDEAVRGADLLVMATSVAGLEPVAQAVQALQPGGGSALPGVVCLAKGLQASTGRLPHQVLGDALPGRTVGCLSGPSFAQEVAAGLPVALTAASTDEALSHRMVQAFHHGAMRAYRSADLVGVEIGGALKNIMAVATGTCDGLGLGLNARSALLTRGLAEITRFGMAQGAQAETFLGLAGVGDLVLTCTGDLSRNRRVGLLLAKGQSLADILATLGHVAEGVACCPAVVARAQALGVDLPISRAVLAVIEGRLSPREAVAALLAREPRAE
;
A
#
# COMPACT_ATOMS: atom_id res chain seq x y z
N MET A 1 8.21 22.81 -4.76
CA MET A 1 7.89 21.93 -5.90
C MET A 1 6.39 21.93 -6.13
N LYS A 2 5.98 21.69 -7.35
CA LYS A 2 4.59 21.39 -7.70
C LYS A 2 4.38 19.89 -7.70
N ILE A 3 3.50 19.39 -6.85
CA ILE A 3 3.26 17.96 -6.64
C ILE A 3 1.82 17.63 -7.03
N ALA A 4 1.65 16.71 -7.98
CA ALA A 4 0.35 16.18 -8.34
C ALA A 4 0.11 14.85 -7.62
N ILE A 5 -0.95 14.78 -6.80
CA ILE A 5 -1.34 13.54 -6.11
C ILE A 5 -2.61 13.00 -6.78
N LEU A 6 -2.45 11.86 -7.45
CA LEU A 6 -3.48 11.24 -8.27
C LEU A 6 -4.22 10.16 -7.48
N GLY A 7 -5.29 10.56 -6.80
CA GLY A 7 -6.14 9.72 -5.97
C GLY A 7 -6.39 10.33 -4.59
N ALA A 8 -7.64 10.71 -4.34
CA ALA A 8 -8.09 11.29 -3.07
C ALA A 8 -8.68 10.22 -2.12
N GLY A 9 -7.99 9.09 -1.97
CA GLY A 9 -8.23 8.14 -0.88
C GLY A 9 -7.69 8.68 0.45
N ALA A 10 -7.84 7.91 1.55
CA ALA A 10 -7.33 8.33 2.86
C ALA A 10 -5.84 8.67 2.81
N TRP A 11 -5.01 7.77 2.28
CA TRP A 11 -3.56 7.96 2.24
C TRP A 11 -3.13 9.08 1.28
N GLY A 12 -3.73 9.17 0.08
CA GLY A 12 -3.44 10.26 -0.85
C GLY A 12 -3.80 11.62 -0.27
N THR A 13 -4.95 11.74 0.43
CA THR A 13 -5.36 12.97 1.13
C THR A 13 -4.41 13.31 2.28
N ALA A 14 -4.02 12.32 3.10
CA ALA A 14 -3.08 12.54 4.21
C ALA A 14 -1.71 13.03 3.75
N LEU A 15 -1.17 12.41 2.69
CA LEU A 15 0.11 12.83 2.11
C LEU A 15 0.02 14.21 1.46
N ALA A 16 -1.13 14.52 0.83
CA ALA A 16 -1.37 15.85 0.25
C ALA A 16 -1.38 16.94 1.33
N ILE A 17 -2.06 16.70 2.46
CA ILE A 17 -2.06 17.61 3.63
C ILE A 17 -0.63 17.84 4.13
N HIS A 18 0.15 16.78 4.28
CA HIS A 18 1.54 16.89 4.71
C HIS A 18 2.40 17.69 3.72
N ALA A 19 2.34 17.34 2.44
CA ALA A 19 3.13 17.99 1.40
C ALA A 19 2.77 19.48 1.22
N ALA A 20 1.50 19.84 1.38
CA ALA A 20 1.00 21.21 1.24
C ALA A 20 1.55 22.18 2.30
N GLN A 21 2.19 21.70 3.35
CA GLN A 21 2.90 22.55 4.32
C GLN A 21 4.11 23.27 3.70
N ARG A 22 4.67 22.75 2.59
CA ARG A 22 5.90 23.29 1.96
C ARG A 22 5.85 23.36 0.44
N HIS A 23 4.85 22.77 -0.19
CA HIS A 23 4.80 22.60 -1.64
C HIS A 23 3.45 23.02 -2.21
N ASP A 24 3.42 23.35 -3.50
CA ASP A 24 2.19 23.55 -4.26
C ASP A 24 1.61 22.16 -4.60
N VAL A 25 0.48 21.82 -4.02
CA VAL A 25 -0.12 20.49 -4.12
C VAL A 25 -1.47 20.54 -4.82
N THR A 26 -1.61 19.74 -5.87
CA THR A 26 -2.90 19.50 -6.52
C THR A 26 -3.32 18.04 -6.27
N LEU A 27 -4.48 17.85 -5.63
CA LEU A 27 -5.10 16.57 -5.40
C LEU A 27 -6.16 16.30 -6.45
N TRP A 28 -5.97 15.24 -7.22
CA TRP A 28 -6.92 14.79 -8.24
C TRP A 28 -7.80 13.64 -7.78
N SER A 29 -9.08 13.68 -8.16
CA SER A 29 -10.01 12.58 -7.93
C SER A 29 -11.05 12.49 -9.04
N ARG A 30 -11.40 11.25 -9.42
CA ARG A 30 -12.56 10.98 -10.29
C ARG A 30 -13.90 11.08 -9.56
N ASN A 31 -13.88 11.09 -8.23
CA ASN A 31 -15.09 11.09 -7.42
C ASN A 31 -15.51 12.52 -7.12
N ALA A 32 -16.57 12.98 -7.80
CA ALA A 32 -17.10 14.32 -7.64
C ALA A 32 -17.56 14.62 -6.20
N GLN A 33 -18.14 13.64 -5.49
CA GLN A 33 -18.59 13.81 -4.10
C GLN A 33 -17.42 14.06 -3.14
N VAL A 34 -16.27 13.38 -3.37
CA VAL A 34 -15.06 13.63 -2.58
C VAL A 34 -14.54 15.05 -2.81
N LEU A 35 -14.48 15.49 -4.07
CA LEU A 35 -14.02 16.83 -4.41
C LEU A 35 -14.97 17.91 -3.86
N GLU A 36 -16.26 17.68 -3.93
CA GLU A 36 -17.25 18.58 -3.36
C GLU A 36 -17.08 18.72 -1.84
N SER A 37 -16.91 17.61 -1.12
CA SER A 37 -16.67 17.64 0.32
C SER A 37 -15.37 18.37 0.69
N LEU A 38 -14.31 18.20 -0.10
CA LEU A 38 -13.04 18.90 0.08
C LEU A 38 -13.19 20.43 -0.13
N ARG A 39 -13.97 20.85 -1.13
CA ARG A 39 -14.20 22.27 -1.44
C ARG A 39 -15.14 22.95 -0.46
N THR A 40 -16.23 22.29 -0.08
CA THR A 40 -17.30 22.92 0.72
C THR A 40 -17.11 22.73 2.22
N ALA A 41 -16.78 21.50 2.66
CA ALA A 41 -16.59 21.18 4.06
C ALA A 41 -15.14 21.33 4.53
N GLY A 42 -14.17 21.45 3.61
CA GLY A 42 -12.74 21.47 3.93
C GLY A 42 -12.25 20.15 4.54
N THR A 43 -12.94 19.02 4.27
CA THR A 43 -12.58 17.68 4.74
C THR A 43 -12.88 16.66 3.68
N ASN A 44 -12.16 15.55 3.68
CA ASN A 44 -12.52 14.39 2.88
C ASN A 44 -13.50 13.53 3.67
N GLN A 45 -14.79 13.87 3.63
CA GLN A 45 -15.82 13.23 4.46
C GLN A 45 -15.90 11.70 4.28
N ARG A 46 -15.54 11.19 3.12
CA ARG A 46 -15.60 9.75 2.84
C ARG A 46 -14.42 8.97 3.44
N TYR A 47 -13.22 9.56 3.49
CA TYR A 47 -11.99 8.83 3.77
C TYR A 47 -11.21 9.35 4.96
N LEU A 48 -11.34 10.64 5.30
CA LEU A 48 -10.70 11.34 6.42
C LEU A 48 -11.63 12.46 6.95
N PRO A 49 -12.79 12.11 7.53
CA PRO A 49 -13.82 13.09 7.91
C PRO A 49 -13.35 14.08 8.98
N ASP A 50 -12.47 13.64 9.87
CA ASP A 50 -12.08 14.38 11.08
C ASP A 50 -10.88 15.32 10.86
N VAL A 51 -10.32 15.36 9.63
CA VAL A 51 -9.13 16.16 9.34
C VAL A 51 -9.42 17.25 8.32
N LYS A 52 -9.12 18.50 8.69
CA LYS A 52 -9.22 19.65 7.77
C LYS A 52 -8.06 19.65 6.78
N VAL A 53 -8.37 19.92 5.53
CA VAL A 53 -7.36 20.13 4.49
C VAL A 53 -6.92 21.60 4.45
N PRO A 54 -5.64 21.91 4.19
CA PRO A 54 -5.16 23.28 4.00
C PRO A 54 -5.88 23.98 2.85
N SER A 55 -6.20 25.25 3.02
CA SER A 55 -6.85 26.08 1.97
C SER A 55 -5.93 26.35 0.78
N SER A 56 -4.62 26.13 0.93
CA SER A 56 -3.62 26.26 -0.13
C SER A 56 -3.62 25.09 -1.12
N MET A 57 -4.32 23.99 -0.82
CA MET A 57 -4.38 22.82 -1.71
C MET A 57 -5.33 23.05 -2.89
N GLY A 58 -4.87 22.69 -4.10
CA GLY A 58 -5.72 22.62 -5.27
C GLY A 58 -6.48 21.28 -5.35
N PHE A 59 -7.74 21.33 -5.84
CA PHE A 59 -8.58 20.14 -6.06
C PHE A 59 -9.15 20.14 -7.46
N THR A 60 -8.98 19.07 -8.23
CA THR A 60 -9.52 18.96 -9.59
C THR A 60 -9.95 17.53 -9.93
N ASP A 61 -10.94 17.40 -10.81
CA ASP A 61 -11.30 16.15 -11.50
C ASP A 61 -10.64 16.06 -12.88
N ARG A 62 -10.01 17.13 -13.34
CA ARG A 62 -9.31 17.19 -14.62
C ARG A 62 -7.87 16.74 -14.47
N LEU A 63 -7.56 15.59 -15.07
CA LEU A 63 -6.22 14.99 -14.98
C LEU A 63 -5.15 15.86 -15.65
N ASP A 64 -5.48 16.50 -16.78
CA ASP A 64 -4.59 17.40 -17.50
C ASP A 64 -4.19 18.63 -16.66
N GLU A 65 -5.11 19.17 -15.86
CA GLU A 65 -4.83 20.26 -14.94
C GLU A 65 -3.91 19.81 -13.78
N ALA A 66 -4.19 18.62 -13.24
CA ALA A 66 -3.42 18.08 -12.12
C ALA A 66 -1.94 17.87 -12.49
N VAL A 67 -1.67 17.29 -13.66
CA VAL A 67 -0.29 16.91 -14.06
C VAL A 67 0.49 18.04 -14.73
N ARG A 68 -0.17 19.12 -15.13
CA ARG A 68 0.46 20.23 -15.87
C ARG A 68 1.54 20.93 -15.03
N GLY A 69 2.80 20.82 -15.49
CA GLY A 69 3.95 21.44 -14.86
C GLY A 69 4.28 20.87 -13.47
N ALA A 70 3.83 19.66 -13.17
CA ALA A 70 4.21 18.97 -11.93
C ALA A 70 5.68 18.55 -11.97
N ASP A 71 6.40 18.77 -10.87
CA ASP A 71 7.77 18.30 -10.64
C ASP A 71 7.80 16.84 -10.17
N LEU A 72 6.71 16.37 -9.55
CA LEU A 72 6.54 15.03 -9.04
C LEU A 72 5.10 14.56 -9.20
N LEU A 73 4.92 13.34 -9.72
CA LEU A 73 3.63 12.66 -9.78
C LEU A 73 3.54 11.60 -8.69
N VAL A 74 2.46 11.62 -7.91
CA VAL A 74 2.21 10.64 -6.86
C VAL A 74 0.96 9.83 -7.19
N MET A 75 1.13 8.54 -7.47
CA MET A 75 0.05 7.60 -7.75
C MET A 75 -0.52 7.07 -6.45
N ALA A 76 -1.61 7.69 -5.98
CA ALA A 76 -2.29 7.38 -4.71
C ALA A 76 -3.59 6.57 -4.92
N THR A 77 -3.64 5.78 -5.99
CA THR A 77 -4.74 4.87 -6.30
C THR A 77 -4.55 3.50 -5.63
N SER A 78 -5.58 2.64 -5.67
CA SER A 78 -5.40 1.20 -5.45
C SER A 78 -4.54 0.59 -6.57
N VAL A 79 -4.02 -0.62 -6.35
CA VAL A 79 -3.25 -1.33 -7.39
C VAL A 79 -4.04 -1.46 -8.69
N ALA A 80 -5.34 -1.79 -8.61
CA ALA A 80 -6.23 -1.87 -9.78
C ALA A 80 -6.40 -0.53 -10.53
N GLY A 81 -6.16 0.59 -9.85
CA GLY A 81 -6.26 1.92 -10.45
C GLY A 81 -4.95 2.43 -11.08
N LEU A 82 -3.82 1.75 -10.86
CA LEU A 82 -2.51 2.22 -11.33
C LEU A 82 -2.46 2.30 -12.86
N GLU A 83 -2.69 1.18 -13.53
CA GLU A 83 -2.56 1.08 -14.98
C GLU A 83 -3.50 2.05 -15.72
N PRO A 84 -4.83 2.08 -15.47
CA PRO A 84 -5.71 2.99 -16.19
C PRO A 84 -5.41 4.46 -15.95
N VAL A 85 -4.97 4.85 -14.74
CA VAL A 85 -4.59 6.24 -14.49
C VAL A 85 -3.26 6.58 -15.13
N ALA A 86 -2.29 5.67 -15.12
CA ALA A 86 -1.01 5.85 -15.77
C ALA A 86 -1.16 5.99 -17.29
N GLN A 87 -1.97 5.14 -17.92
CA GLN A 87 -2.30 5.24 -19.36
C GLN A 87 -2.97 6.57 -19.69
N ALA A 88 -3.91 7.04 -18.86
CA ALA A 88 -4.54 8.34 -19.04
C ALA A 88 -3.52 9.51 -18.93
N VAL A 89 -2.57 9.43 -17.99
CA VAL A 89 -1.45 10.40 -17.88
C VAL A 89 -0.58 10.37 -19.13
N GLN A 90 -0.25 9.19 -19.63
CA GLN A 90 0.58 9.03 -20.84
C GLN A 90 -0.11 9.62 -22.07
N ALA A 91 -1.42 9.44 -22.19
CA ALA A 91 -2.21 9.98 -23.32
C ALA A 91 -2.24 11.52 -23.36
N LEU A 92 -2.03 12.19 -22.25
CA LEU A 92 -1.98 13.66 -22.17
C LEU A 92 -0.66 14.24 -22.68
N GLN A 93 0.37 13.40 -22.91
CA GLN A 93 1.69 13.83 -23.35
C GLN A 93 2.16 13.07 -24.59
N PRO A 94 1.43 13.15 -25.72
CA PRO A 94 1.87 12.53 -26.94
C PRO A 94 3.13 13.24 -27.45
N GLY A 95 4.26 12.54 -27.51
CA GLY A 95 5.46 13.02 -28.20
C GLY A 95 6.71 13.26 -27.36
N GLY A 96 6.77 12.88 -26.07
CA GLY A 96 8.03 12.78 -25.31
C GLY A 96 8.83 14.09 -25.13
N GLY A 97 8.19 15.23 -25.28
CA GLY A 97 8.83 16.53 -25.12
C GLY A 97 8.82 17.00 -23.67
N SER A 98 9.97 17.31 -23.15
CA SER A 98 10.32 17.74 -21.79
C SER A 98 10.53 16.57 -20.81
N ALA A 99 11.57 16.65 -19.97
CA ALA A 99 11.87 15.65 -18.95
C ALA A 99 10.63 15.39 -18.09
N LEU A 100 10.05 14.22 -18.24
CA LEU A 100 8.82 13.84 -17.53
C LEU A 100 9.14 13.72 -16.05
N PRO A 101 8.26 14.22 -15.14
CA PRO A 101 8.48 14.09 -13.72
C PRO A 101 8.54 12.63 -13.31
N GLY A 102 9.37 12.31 -12.32
CA GLY A 102 9.39 10.98 -11.72
C GLY A 102 8.04 10.64 -11.09
N VAL A 103 7.73 9.36 -11.05
CA VAL A 103 6.47 8.83 -10.54
C VAL A 103 6.68 8.08 -9.23
N VAL A 104 5.94 8.47 -8.20
CA VAL A 104 5.96 7.82 -6.88
C VAL A 104 4.68 7.01 -6.68
N CYS A 105 4.80 5.72 -6.46
CA CYS A 105 3.69 4.82 -6.17
C CYS A 105 3.44 4.74 -4.66
N LEU A 106 2.17 4.83 -4.25
CA LEU A 106 1.73 4.59 -2.88
C LEU A 106 0.96 3.28 -2.73
N ALA A 107 0.61 2.63 -3.84
CA ALA A 107 -0.15 1.39 -3.82
C ALA A 107 0.67 0.24 -3.23
N LYS A 108 0.01 -0.61 -2.44
CA LYS A 108 0.63 -1.75 -1.74
C LYS A 108 -0.10 -3.04 -2.13
N GLY A 109 0.52 -3.85 -2.96
CA GLY A 109 -0.05 -5.11 -3.47
C GLY A 109 0.51 -5.46 -4.83
N LEU A 110 0.20 -6.66 -5.33
CA LEU A 110 0.46 -7.07 -6.70
C LEU A 110 -0.79 -6.85 -7.56
N GLN A 111 -0.62 -6.57 -8.83
CA GLN A 111 -1.72 -6.51 -9.79
C GLN A 111 -2.39 -7.89 -9.88
N ALA A 112 -3.68 -7.95 -9.57
CA ALA A 112 -4.41 -9.21 -9.42
C ALA A 112 -4.42 -10.07 -10.69
N SER A 113 -4.47 -9.44 -11.88
CA SER A 113 -4.55 -10.13 -13.17
C SER A 113 -3.21 -10.71 -13.66
N THR A 114 -2.08 -10.11 -13.26
CA THR A 114 -0.74 -10.45 -13.82
C THR A 114 0.29 -10.86 -12.79
N GLY A 115 0.02 -10.59 -11.50
CA GLY A 115 1.00 -10.79 -10.42
C GLY A 115 2.19 -9.82 -10.46
N ARG A 116 2.10 -8.72 -11.21
CA ARG A 116 3.17 -7.73 -11.37
C ARG A 116 3.21 -6.77 -10.20
N LEU A 117 4.43 -6.32 -9.88
CA LEU A 117 4.66 -5.27 -8.89
C LEU A 117 4.26 -3.90 -9.44
N PRO A 118 3.88 -2.93 -8.58
CA PRO A 118 3.45 -1.60 -9.00
C PRO A 118 4.44 -0.89 -9.93
N HIS A 119 5.75 -0.95 -9.66
CA HIS A 119 6.76 -0.33 -10.53
C HIS A 119 6.80 -0.94 -11.94
N GLN A 120 6.55 -2.24 -12.07
CA GLN A 120 6.50 -2.91 -13.37
C GLN A 120 5.28 -2.46 -14.17
N VAL A 121 4.12 -2.34 -13.50
CA VAL A 121 2.88 -1.83 -14.12
C VAL A 121 3.06 -0.38 -14.58
N LEU A 122 3.65 0.46 -13.73
CA LEU A 122 3.89 1.87 -14.04
C LEU A 122 4.96 2.05 -15.11
N GLY A 123 6.03 1.25 -15.10
CA GLY A 123 7.11 1.31 -16.09
C GLY A 123 6.61 1.03 -17.51
N ASP A 124 5.69 0.07 -17.66
CA ASP A 124 5.08 -0.22 -18.97
C ASP A 124 4.07 0.83 -19.40
N ALA A 125 3.25 1.32 -18.45
CA ALA A 125 2.20 2.30 -18.76
C ALA A 125 2.77 3.72 -18.98
N LEU A 126 3.96 4.02 -18.45
CA LEU A 126 4.63 5.32 -18.51
C LEU A 126 6.09 5.16 -18.98
N PRO A 127 6.32 4.71 -20.22
CA PRO A 127 7.67 4.45 -20.72
C PRO A 127 8.56 5.70 -20.64
N GLY A 128 9.81 5.48 -20.22
CA GLY A 128 10.82 6.55 -20.09
C GLY A 128 10.71 7.36 -18.79
N ARG A 129 9.78 7.06 -17.89
CA ARG A 129 9.71 7.69 -16.56
C ARG A 129 10.41 6.84 -15.52
N THR A 130 11.12 7.51 -14.61
CA THR A 130 11.63 6.87 -13.41
C THR A 130 10.49 6.62 -12.43
N VAL A 131 10.49 5.43 -11.81
CA VAL A 131 9.47 5.01 -10.84
C VAL A 131 10.11 4.78 -9.48
N GLY A 132 9.44 5.24 -8.45
CA GLY A 132 9.76 4.94 -7.06
C GLY A 132 8.51 4.60 -6.27
N CYS A 133 8.67 4.19 -5.03
CA CYS A 133 7.57 4.01 -4.10
C CYS A 133 7.86 4.65 -2.74
N LEU A 134 6.81 5.08 -2.06
CA LEU A 134 6.85 5.56 -0.69
C LEU A 134 6.04 4.59 0.18
N SER A 135 6.70 3.88 1.10
CA SER A 135 6.09 2.84 1.92
C SER A 135 6.67 2.84 3.33
N GLY A 136 6.01 2.14 4.26
CA GLY A 136 6.38 2.04 5.66
C GLY A 136 5.19 2.15 6.59
N PRO A 137 5.41 2.14 7.92
CA PRO A 137 4.36 2.17 8.93
C PRO A 137 3.65 3.53 8.92
N SER A 138 2.41 3.57 8.40
CA SER A 138 1.70 4.83 8.17
C SER A 138 0.19 4.66 8.08
N PHE A 139 -0.52 4.85 9.17
CA PHE A 139 -1.96 5.04 9.11
C PHE A 139 -2.29 6.45 8.64
N ALA A 140 -3.18 6.56 7.66
CA ALA A 140 -3.52 7.83 7.05
C ALA A 140 -4.07 8.86 8.06
N GLN A 141 -4.87 8.41 9.02
CA GLN A 141 -5.42 9.26 10.08
C GLN A 141 -4.33 9.90 10.93
N GLU A 142 -3.34 9.12 11.33
CA GLU A 142 -2.21 9.59 12.16
C GLU A 142 -1.34 10.59 11.38
N VAL A 143 -1.04 10.27 10.13
CA VAL A 143 -0.26 11.17 9.26
C VAL A 143 -0.99 12.48 9.02
N ALA A 144 -2.29 12.43 8.73
CA ALA A 144 -3.11 13.61 8.51
C ALA A 144 -3.26 14.47 9.78
N ALA A 145 -3.25 13.83 10.96
CA ALA A 145 -3.23 14.51 12.25
C ALA A 145 -1.85 15.10 12.62
N GLY A 146 -0.83 14.91 11.78
CA GLY A 146 0.53 15.43 12.02
C GLY A 146 1.33 14.66 13.05
N LEU A 147 0.96 13.41 13.35
CA LEU A 147 1.72 12.55 14.25
C LEU A 147 3.02 12.07 13.59
N PRO A 148 4.06 11.76 14.38
CA PRO A 148 5.34 11.30 13.87
C PRO A 148 5.20 10.03 13.03
N VAL A 149 5.83 10.03 11.84
CA VAL A 149 5.85 8.90 10.91
C VAL A 149 7.22 8.78 10.25
N ALA A 150 7.63 7.55 9.98
CA ALA A 150 8.86 7.25 9.26
C ALA A 150 8.55 6.33 8.06
N LEU A 151 9.04 6.70 6.87
CA LEU A 151 8.78 6.04 5.61
C LEU A 151 10.07 5.76 4.84
N THR A 152 10.02 4.76 3.96
CA THR A 152 11.06 4.45 2.99
C THR A 152 10.68 5.02 1.63
N ALA A 153 11.55 5.85 1.06
CA ALA A 153 11.49 6.39 -0.29
C ALA A 153 12.41 5.54 -1.18
N ALA A 154 11.83 4.55 -1.88
CA ALA A 154 12.58 3.60 -2.67
C ALA A 154 12.51 3.91 -4.16
N SER A 155 13.68 3.88 -4.83
CA SER A 155 13.80 3.94 -6.28
C SER A 155 15.18 3.43 -6.70
N THR A 156 15.27 2.79 -7.86
CA THR A 156 16.55 2.48 -8.52
C THR A 156 17.21 3.74 -9.13
N ASP A 157 16.43 4.80 -9.29
CA ASP A 157 16.91 6.13 -9.71
C ASP A 157 17.22 6.97 -8.46
N GLU A 158 18.48 7.31 -8.28
CA GLU A 158 18.95 8.06 -7.10
C GLU A 158 18.39 9.49 -7.08
N ALA A 159 18.24 10.14 -8.23
CA ALA A 159 17.69 11.49 -8.32
C ALA A 159 16.21 11.51 -7.89
N LEU A 160 15.42 10.50 -8.26
CA LEU A 160 14.05 10.37 -7.81
C LEU A 160 13.96 10.10 -6.31
N SER A 161 14.81 9.22 -5.76
CA SER A 161 14.80 8.94 -4.31
C SER A 161 15.16 10.19 -3.50
N HIS A 162 16.14 11.00 -3.95
CA HIS A 162 16.44 12.30 -3.37
C HIS A 162 15.26 13.27 -3.45
N ARG A 163 14.60 13.35 -4.61
CA ARG A 163 13.44 14.23 -4.81
C ARG A 163 12.27 13.83 -3.89
N MET A 164 12.03 12.53 -3.68
CA MET A 164 11.04 12.06 -2.71
C MET A 164 11.38 12.50 -1.28
N VAL A 165 12.63 12.40 -0.87
CA VAL A 165 13.06 12.90 0.45
C VAL A 165 12.87 14.42 0.55
N GLN A 166 13.24 15.19 -0.46
CA GLN A 166 13.01 16.64 -0.47
C GLN A 166 11.52 17.00 -0.39
N ALA A 167 10.65 16.18 -1.02
CA ALA A 167 9.21 16.40 -1.01
C ALA A 167 8.58 16.11 0.35
N PHE A 168 9.02 15.07 1.05
CA PHE A 168 8.27 14.53 2.18
C PHE A 168 9.00 14.55 3.53
N HIS A 169 10.34 14.70 3.54
CA HIS A 169 11.10 14.72 4.79
C HIS A 169 11.07 16.10 5.44
N HIS A 170 9.95 16.41 6.10
CA HIS A 170 9.80 17.64 6.89
C HIS A 170 8.73 17.46 7.99
N GLY A 171 8.60 18.44 8.88
CA GLY A 171 7.62 18.37 9.97
C GLY A 171 7.77 17.09 10.78
N ALA A 172 6.70 16.37 10.96
CA ALA A 172 6.65 15.11 11.70
C ALA A 172 7.00 13.87 10.84
N MET A 173 7.19 14.02 9.53
CA MET A 173 7.53 12.89 8.65
C MET A 173 9.04 12.77 8.43
N ARG A 174 9.55 11.55 8.55
CA ARG A 174 10.93 11.19 8.19
C ARG A 174 10.89 10.24 6.99
N ALA A 175 11.63 10.56 5.94
CA ALA A 175 11.78 9.73 4.76
C ALA A 175 13.24 9.26 4.64
N TYR A 176 13.43 7.96 4.48
CA TYR A 176 14.73 7.31 4.33
C TYR A 176 14.84 6.71 2.94
N ARG A 177 15.98 6.93 2.26
CA ARG A 177 16.19 6.40 0.91
C ARG A 177 16.48 4.90 0.92
N SER A 178 16.05 4.23 -0.14
CA SER A 178 16.43 2.85 -0.46
C SER A 178 16.58 2.69 -1.97
N ALA A 179 17.51 1.86 -2.39
CA ALA A 179 17.64 1.42 -3.79
C ALA A 179 16.82 0.14 -4.06
N ASP A 180 16.41 -0.58 -3.01
CA ASP A 180 15.64 -1.82 -3.13
C ASP A 180 14.13 -1.54 -3.29
N LEU A 181 13.76 -1.14 -4.50
CA LEU A 181 12.37 -0.87 -4.86
C LEU A 181 11.50 -2.15 -4.75
N VAL A 182 12.05 -3.29 -5.17
CA VAL A 182 11.36 -4.59 -5.14
C VAL A 182 11.04 -5.01 -3.71
N GLY A 183 12.03 -4.94 -2.80
CA GLY A 183 11.83 -5.31 -1.41
C GLY A 183 10.81 -4.45 -0.70
N VAL A 184 10.86 -3.13 -0.94
CA VAL A 184 9.91 -2.18 -0.33
C VAL A 184 8.47 -2.42 -0.82
N GLU A 185 8.26 -2.69 -2.11
CA GLU A 185 6.93 -3.02 -2.65
C GLU A 185 6.41 -4.36 -2.13
N ILE A 186 7.26 -5.40 -2.07
CA ILE A 186 6.89 -6.72 -1.57
C ILE A 186 6.53 -6.68 -0.08
N GLY A 187 7.32 -5.99 0.74
CA GLY A 187 7.00 -5.79 2.15
C GLY A 187 5.62 -5.14 2.31
N GLY A 188 5.37 -4.07 1.58
CA GLY A 188 4.07 -3.39 1.56
C GLY A 188 2.90 -4.25 1.09
N ALA A 189 3.13 -5.19 0.17
CA ALA A 189 2.10 -6.08 -0.36
C ALA A 189 1.73 -7.20 0.62
N LEU A 190 2.71 -8.00 1.04
CA LEU A 190 2.47 -9.22 1.82
C LEU A 190 2.07 -8.93 3.27
N LYS A 191 2.51 -7.81 3.87
CA LYS A 191 2.05 -7.42 5.21
C LYS A 191 0.52 -7.39 5.32
N ASN A 192 -0.17 -7.03 4.24
CA ASN A 192 -1.63 -6.95 4.21
C ASN A 192 -2.27 -8.33 4.30
N ILE A 193 -1.66 -9.36 3.71
CA ILE A 193 -2.06 -10.76 3.83
C ILE A 193 -1.81 -11.24 5.26
N MET A 194 -0.63 -10.92 5.84
CA MET A 194 -0.30 -11.26 7.22
C MET A 194 -1.26 -10.59 8.22
N ALA A 195 -1.74 -9.38 7.91
CA ALA A 195 -2.75 -8.72 8.74
C ALA A 195 -4.10 -9.44 8.73
N VAL A 196 -4.51 -10.06 7.62
CA VAL A 196 -5.69 -10.95 7.62
C VAL A 196 -5.44 -12.16 8.52
N ALA A 197 -4.26 -12.81 8.43
CA ALA A 197 -3.91 -13.95 9.26
C ALA A 197 -3.92 -13.60 10.77
N THR A 198 -3.28 -12.49 11.15
CA THR A 198 -3.23 -12.07 12.56
C THR A 198 -4.59 -11.63 13.07
N GLY A 199 -5.41 -10.96 12.25
CA GLY A 199 -6.79 -10.65 12.58
C GLY A 199 -7.64 -11.91 12.81
N THR A 200 -7.42 -12.95 12.00
CA THR A 200 -8.08 -14.26 12.19
C THR A 200 -7.64 -14.92 13.50
N CYS A 201 -6.35 -14.89 13.80
CA CYS A 201 -5.80 -15.39 15.06
C CYS A 201 -6.43 -14.69 16.28
N ASP A 202 -6.48 -13.36 16.26
CA ASP A 202 -7.09 -12.55 17.31
C ASP A 202 -8.59 -12.82 17.46
N GLY A 203 -9.31 -12.94 16.34
CA GLY A 203 -10.75 -13.21 16.31
C GLY A 203 -11.13 -14.60 16.84
N LEU A 204 -10.21 -15.57 16.73
CA LEU A 204 -10.34 -16.91 17.31
C LEU A 204 -9.92 -16.98 18.78
N GLY A 205 -9.37 -15.90 19.35
CA GLY A 205 -8.92 -15.85 20.74
C GLY A 205 -7.66 -16.66 21.02
N LEU A 206 -6.74 -16.84 20.05
CA LEU A 206 -5.56 -17.70 20.19
C LEU A 206 -4.42 -17.05 21.00
N GLY A 207 -4.57 -15.79 21.37
CA GLY A 207 -3.66 -15.08 22.25
C GLY A 207 -2.43 -14.46 21.59
N LEU A 208 -1.65 -13.75 22.40
CA LEU A 208 -0.52 -12.93 21.94
C LEU A 208 0.67 -13.76 21.45
N ASN A 209 0.90 -14.94 22.04
CA ASN A 209 1.98 -15.84 21.61
C ASN A 209 1.76 -16.31 20.18
N ALA A 210 0.53 -16.72 19.82
CA ALA A 210 0.18 -17.15 18.48
C ALA A 210 0.31 -15.99 17.46
N ARG A 211 -0.12 -14.78 17.84
CA ARG A 211 0.05 -13.59 17.00
C ARG A 211 1.53 -13.26 16.78
N SER A 212 2.37 -13.32 17.83
CA SER A 212 3.80 -13.07 17.71
C SER A 212 4.49 -14.10 16.80
N ALA A 213 4.14 -15.39 16.94
CA ALA A 213 4.62 -16.44 16.07
C ALA A 213 4.21 -16.20 14.60
N LEU A 214 2.95 -15.80 14.34
CA LEU A 214 2.49 -15.44 13.01
C LEU A 214 3.26 -14.26 12.41
N LEU A 215 3.56 -13.23 13.20
CA LEU A 215 4.36 -12.08 12.75
C LEU A 215 5.77 -12.51 12.33
N THR A 216 6.46 -13.29 13.18
CA THR A 216 7.82 -13.79 12.91
C THR A 216 7.85 -14.69 11.68
N ARG A 217 6.95 -15.68 11.62
CA ARG A 217 6.88 -16.60 10.48
C ARG A 217 6.38 -15.90 9.20
N GLY A 218 5.51 -14.91 9.34
CA GLY A 218 5.04 -14.06 8.25
C GLY A 218 6.18 -13.22 7.67
N LEU A 219 7.02 -12.62 8.51
CA LEU A 219 8.21 -11.90 8.06
C LEU A 219 9.16 -12.82 7.28
N ALA A 220 9.36 -14.05 7.75
CA ALA A 220 10.18 -15.04 7.05
C ALA A 220 9.57 -15.42 5.68
N GLU A 221 8.24 -15.51 5.54
CA GLU A 221 7.57 -15.69 4.24
C GLU A 221 7.82 -14.51 3.30
N ILE A 222 7.63 -13.29 3.81
CA ILE A 222 7.85 -12.04 3.05
C ILE A 222 9.29 -11.99 2.53
N THR A 223 10.26 -12.27 3.41
CA THR A 223 11.69 -12.27 3.06
C THR A 223 12.01 -13.28 1.97
N ARG A 224 11.57 -14.55 2.12
CA ARG A 224 11.80 -15.59 1.10
C ARG A 224 11.20 -15.20 -0.25
N PHE A 225 9.98 -14.70 -0.26
CA PHE A 225 9.30 -14.29 -1.49
C PHE A 225 9.99 -13.09 -2.14
N GLY A 226 10.46 -12.14 -1.33
CA GLY A 226 11.19 -10.98 -1.83
C GLY A 226 12.56 -11.35 -2.41
N MET A 227 13.34 -12.13 -1.69
CA MET A 227 14.66 -12.58 -2.17
C MET A 227 14.56 -13.37 -3.48
N ALA A 228 13.54 -14.21 -3.64
CA ALA A 228 13.27 -14.92 -4.89
C ALA A 228 12.94 -14.00 -6.08
N GLN A 229 12.68 -12.72 -5.82
CA GLN A 229 12.42 -11.69 -6.83
C GLN A 229 13.52 -10.61 -6.89
N GLY A 230 14.66 -10.85 -6.22
CA GLY A 230 15.84 -9.98 -6.26
C GLY A 230 15.86 -8.88 -5.20
N ALA A 231 14.97 -8.94 -4.19
CA ALA A 231 15.01 -8.03 -3.05
C ALA A 231 16.16 -8.36 -2.09
N GLN A 232 16.56 -7.37 -1.30
CA GLN A 232 17.58 -7.53 -0.25
C GLN A 232 16.90 -7.93 1.07
N ALA A 233 17.50 -8.90 1.79
CA ALA A 233 16.94 -9.40 3.06
C ALA A 233 16.85 -8.31 4.12
N GLU A 234 17.81 -7.40 4.16
CA GLU A 234 17.90 -6.28 5.10
C GLU A 234 16.71 -5.32 4.98
N THR A 235 16.14 -5.16 3.79
CA THR A 235 14.95 -4.32 3.56
C THR A 235 13.77 -4.76 4.43
N PHE A 236 13.63 -6.06 4.65
CA PHE A 236 12.52 -6.61 5.45
C PHE A 236 12.70 -6.41 6.95
N LEU A 237 13.90 -6.10 7.42
CA LEU A 237 14.16 -5.73 8.81
C LEU A 237 13.94 -4.23 9.09
N GLY A 238 13.69 -3.45 8.04
CA GLY A 238 13.47 -2.01 8.08
C GLY A 238 12.00 -1.59 8.19
N LEU A 239 11.78 -0.28 7.92
CA LEU A 239 10.46 0.36 7.98
C LEU A 239 9.44 -0.27 7.05
N ALA A 240 9.82 -0.54 5.80
CA ALA A 240 8.92 -1.12 4.80
C ALA A 240 8.70 -2.63 4.97
N GLY A 241 9.48 -3.29 5.83
CA GLY A 241 9.34 -4.69 6.23
C GLY A 241 8.68 -4.82 7.61
N VAL A 242 9.49 -5.14 8.62
CA VAL A 242 9.00 -5.41 9.99
C VAL A 242 8.20 -4.24 10.57
N GLY A 243 8.61 -2.99 10.31
CA GLY A 243 7.90 -1.82 10.84
C GLY A 243 6.45 -1.75 10.37
N ASP A 244 6.24 -1.84 9.05
CA ASP A 244 4.90 -1.77 8.45
C ASP A 244 4.08 -3.06 8.72
N LEU A 245 4.75 -4.22 8.84
CA LEU A 245 4.13 -5.48 9.22
C LEU A 245 3.56 -5.39 10.65
N VAL A 246 4.36 -4.99 11.63
CA VAL A 246 3.93 -4.87 13.03
C VAL A 246 2.76 -3.91 13.14
N LEU A 247 2.87 -2.69 12.58
CA LEU A 247 1.79 -1.70 12.63
C LEU A 247 0.49 -2.27 12.04
N THR A 248 0.57 -2.90 10.86
CA THR A 248 -0.62 -3.36 10.14
C THR A 248 -1.27 -4.58 10.79
N CYS A 249 -0.47 -5.45 11.41
CA CYS A 249 -0.95 -6.67 12.06
C CYS A 249 -1.45 -6.45 13.49
N THR A 250 -1.08 -5.35 14.15
CA THR A 250 -1.47 -5.08 15.55
C THR A 250 -2.41 -3.90 15.71
N GLY A 251 -2.37 -2.95 14.77
CA GLY A 251 -3.14 -1.72 14.87
C GLY A 251 -4.62 -1.89 14.52
N ASP A 252 -5.50 -1.22 15.28
CA ASP A 252 -6.95 -1.30 15.10
C ASP A 252 -7.46 -0.58 13.84
N LEU A 253 -6.67 0.36 13.30
CA LEU A 253 -6.96 1.05 12.06
C LEU A 253 -6.70 0.17 10.82
N SER A 254 -6.13 -1.03 10.99
CA SER A 254 -5.85 -1.95 9.90
C SER A 254 -7.11 -2.61 9.36
N ARG A 255 -7.50 -2.24 8.14
CA ARG A 255 -8.65 -2.83 7.43
C ARG A 255 -8.45 -4.33 7.17
N ASN A 256 -7.23 -4.74 6.79
CA ASN A 256 -6.93 -6.15 6.53
C ASN A 256 -7.03 -6.99 7.81
N ARG A 257 -6.53 -6.47 8.96
CA ARG A 257 -6.71 -7.13 10.26
C ARG A 257 -8.19 -7.24 10.61
N ARG A 258 -8.98 -6.19 10.35
CA ARG A 258 -10.43 -6.21 10.57
C ARG A 258 -11.14 -7.26 9.71
N VAL A 259 -10.72 -7.49 8.46
CA VAL A 259 -11.22 -8.60 7.64
C VAL A 259 -11.02 -9.94 8.36
N GLY A 260 -9.79 -10.21 8.84
CA GLY A 260 -9.49 -11.45 9.55
C GLY A 260 -10.33 -11.64 10.82
N LEU A 261 -10.49 -10.58 11.62
CA LEU A 261 -11.35 -10.58 12.82
C LEU A 261 -12.80 -10.97 12.51
N LEU A 262 -13.35 -10.44 11.41
CA LEU A 262 -14.73 -10.69 11.02
C LEU A 262 -14.92 -12.08 10.39
N LEU A 263 -13.96 -12.57 9.60
CA LEU A 263 -13.94 -13.94 9.09
C LEU A 263 -13.92 -14.97 10.24
N ALA A 264 -13.13 -14.73 11.28
CA ALA A 264 -13.07 -15.58 12.46
C ALA A 264 -14.40 -15.63 13.23
N LYS A 265 -15.23 -14.58 13.12
CA LYS A 265 -16.59 -14.53 13.68
C LYS A 265 -17.66 -15.18 12.78
N GLY A 266 -17.27 -15.79 11.66
CA GLY A 266 -18.16 -16.49 10.73
C GLY A 266 -18.89 -15.58 9.74
N GLN A 267 -18.52 -14.31 9.62
CA GLN A 267 -19.10 -13.44 8.59
C GLN A 267 -18.58 -13.83 7.20
N SER A 268 -19.41 -13.72 6.17
CA SER A 268 -18.99 -13.97 4.81
C SER A 268 -18.05 -12.88 4.31
N LEU A 269 -17.10 -13.23 3.45
CA LEU A 269 -16.19 -12.24 2.85
C LEU A 269 -16.96 -11.15 2.09
N ALA A 270 -18.05 -11.51 1.41
CA ALA A 270 -18.87 -10.57 0.66
C ALA A 270 -19.49 -9.49 1.58
N ASP A 271 -20.08 -9.90 2.70
CA ASP A 271 -20.68 -8.98 3.68
C ASP A 271 -19.61 -8.08 4.33
N ILE A 272 -18.45 -8.66 4.64
CA ILE A 272 -17.31 -7.92 5.20
C ILE A 272 -16.88 -6.80 4.23
N LEU A 273 -16.67 -7.13 2.95
CA LEU A 273 -16.23 -6.17 1.95
C LEU A 273 -17.28 -5.10 1.68
N ALA A 274 -18.57 -5.45 1.66
CA ALA A 274 -19.67 -4.50 1.54
C ALA A 274 -19.69 -3.50 2.72
N THR A 275 -19.50 -4.00 3.95
CA THR A 275 -19.49 -3.15 5.16
C THR A 275 -18.26 -2.26 5.26
N LEU A 276 -17.09 -2.75 4.83
CA LEU A 276 -15.85 -1.96 4.87
C LEU A 276 -15.86 -0.78 3.88
N GLY A 277 -16.65 -0.86 2.81
CA GLY A 277 -16.82 0.21 1.83
C GLY A 277 -15.56 0.58 1.02
N HIS A 278 -14.45 -0.15 1.22
CA HIS A 278 -13.15 0.12 0.60
C HIS A 278 -12.40 -1.18 0.32
N VAL A 279 -11.46 -1.12 -0.63
CA VAL A 279 -10.64 -2.28 -0.99
C VAL A 279 -9.78 -2.72 0.20
N ALA A 280 -9.81 -4.03 0.50
CA ALA A 280 -8.84 -4.70 1.36
C ALA A 280 -7.76 -5.31 0.46
N GLU A 281 -6.64 -4.61 0.31
CA GLU A 281 -5.58 -4.99 -0.65
C GLU A 281 -4.99 -6.38 -0.36
N GLY A 282 -4.95 -6.81 0.92
CA GLY A 282 -4.52 -8.15 1.30
C GLY A 282 -5.41 -9.25 0.73
N VAL A 283 -6.73 -9.00 0.66
CA VAL A 283 -7.69 -9.90 0.02
C VAL A 283 -7.50 -9.90 -1.49
N ALA A 284 -7.42 -8.71 -2.08
CA ALA A 284 -7.36 -8.55 -3.53
C ALA A 284 -6.07 -9.12 -4.15
N CYS A 285 -4.91 -8.97 -3.48
CA CYS A 285 -3.63 -9.42 -4.01
C CYS A 285 -3.24 -10.86 -3.61
N CYS A 286 -3.90 -11.46 -2.61
CA CYS A 286 -3.53 -12.77 -2.08
C CYS A 286 -3.48 -13.88 -3.16
N PRO A 287 -4.47 -14.01 -4.06
CA PRO A 287 -4.40 -15.00 -5.15
C PRO A 287 -3.17 -14.82 -6.04
N ALA A 288 -2.86 -13.59 -6.43
CA ALA A 288 -1.72 -13.28 -7.29
C ALA A 288 -0.38 -13.56 -6.60
N VAL A 289 -0.26 -13.25 -5.29
CA VAL A 289 0.92 -13.56 -4.48
C VAL A 289 1.15 -15.07 -4.42
N VAL A 290 0.11 -15.85 -4.12
CA VAL A 290 0.23 -17.31 -4.02
C VAL A 290 0.57 -17.94 -5.36
N ALA A 291 -0.07 -17.51 -6.46
CA ALA A 291 0.24 -17.99 -7.81
C ALA A 291 1.68 -17.64 -8.21
N ARG A 292 2.14 -16.44 -7.94
CA ARG A 292 3.52 -16.00 -8.22
C ARG A 292 4.53 -16.79 -7.41
N ALA A 293 4.26 -17.03 -6.11
CA ALA A 293 5.12 -17.84 -5.25
C ALA A 293 5.24 -19.28 -5.76
N GLN A 294 4.13 -19.87 -6.20
CA GLN A 294 4.12 -21.20 -6.80
C GLN A 294 4.98 -21.26 -8.07
N ALA A 295 4.87 -20.27 -8.95
CA ALA A 295 5.68 -20.17 -10.16
C ALA A 295 7.19 -20.03 -9.87
N LEU A 296 7.55 -19.42 -8.73
CA LEU A 296 8.92 -19.23 -8.26
C LEU A 296 9.44 -20.40 -7.39
N GLY A 297 8.60 -21.42 -7.10
CA GLY A 297 8.96 -22.52 -6.19
C GLY A 297 9.12 -22.09 -4.73
N VAL A 298 8.49 -20.96 -4.31
CA VAL A 298 8.58 -20.41 -2.96
C VAL A 298 7.43 -20.90 -2.09
N ASP A 299 7.75 -21.47 -0.92
CA ASP A 299 6.74 -21.93 0.05
C ASP A 299 6.23 -20.77 0.92
N LEU A 300 4.93 -20.45 0.80
CA LEU A 300 4.21 -19.43 1.57
C LEU A 300 3.03 -20.05 2.31
N PRO A 301 3.24 -20.84 3.37
CA PRO A 301 2.19 -21.57 4.05
C PRO A 301 1.11 -20.66 4.67
N ILE A 302 1.47 -19.53 5.31
CA ILE A 302 0.51 -18.61 5.90
C ILE A 302 -0.33 -17.95 4.81
N SER A 303 0.31 -17.46 3.75
CA SER A 303 -0.39 -16.82 2.63
C SER A 303 -1.35 -17.79 1.94
N ARG A 304 -0.98 -19.09 1.78
CA ARG A 304 -1.89 -20.12 1.23
C ARG A 304 -3.05 -20.42 2.17
N ALA A 305 -2.82 -20.46 3.47
CA ALA A 305 -3.88 -20.65 4.46
C ALA A 305 -4.88 -19.48 4.42
N VAL A 306 -4.38 -18.23 4.35
CA VAL A 306 -5.23 -17.05 4.17
C VAL A 306 -6.04 -17.14 2.88
N LEU A 307 -5.42 -17.54 1.76
CA LEU A 307 -6.14 -17.71 0.50
C LEU A 307 -7.25 -18.75 0.61
N ALA A 308 -6.98 -19.91 1.25
CA ALA A 308 -7.99 -20.95 1.43
C ALA A 308 -9.19 -20.48 2.26
N VAL A 309 -8.96 -19.62 3.26
CA VAL A 309 -10.05 -19.01 4.06
C VAL A 309 -10.82 -17.98 3.23
N ILE A 310 -10.14 -17.12 2.49
CA ILE A 310 -10.76 -16.10 1.63
C ILE A 310 -11.68 -16.74 0.58
N GLU A 311 -11.26 -17.87 0.01
CA GLU A 311 -12.02 -18.62 -1.00
C GLU A 311 -13.07 -19.55 -0.40
N GLY A 312 -13.18 -19.64 0.92
CA GLY A 312 -14.15 -20.51 1.61
C GLY A 312 -13.81 -22.00 1.51
N ARG A 313 -12.58 -22.36 1.11
CA ARG A 313 -12.11 -23.76 1.05
C ARG A 313 -11.79 -24.34 2.42
N LEU A 314 -11.40 -23.49 3.36
CA LEU A 314 -11.16 -23.83 4.77
C LEU A 314 -11.85 -22.81 5.67
N SER A 315 -12.38 -23.26 6.78
CA SER A 315 -12.77 -22.38 7.88
C SER A 315 -11.51 -21.79 8.54
N PRO A 316 -11.61 -20.65 9.24
CA PRO A 316 -10.50 -20.08 10.01
C PRO A 316 -9.84 -21.08 10.99
N ARG A 317 -10.63 -21.94 11.64
CA ARG A 317 -10.12 -22.95 12.58
C ARG A 317 -9.35 -24.07 11.88
N GLU A 318 -9.85 -24.55 10.75
CA GLU A 318 -9.17 -25.57 9.93
C GLU A 318 -7.85 -25.03 9.36
N ALA A 319 -7.80 -23.76 8.93
CA ALA A 319 -6.59 -23.15 8.45
C ALA A 319 -5.50 -23.07 9.54
N VAL A 320 -5.88 -22.72 10.78
CA VAL A 320 -4.96 -22.74 11.93
C VAL A 320 -4.49 -24.17 12.23
N ALA A 321 -5.40 -25.15 12.26
CA ALA A 321 -5.04 -26.55 12.50
C ALA A 321 -4.05 -27.07 11.44
N ALA A 322 -4.28 -26.73 10.16
CA ALA A 322 -3.38 -27.11 9.07
C ALA A 322 -1.97 -26.47 9.20
N LEU A 323 -1.88 -25.26 9.71
CA LEU A 323 -0.57 -24.62 9.97
C LEU A 323 0.15 -25.27 11.15
N LEU A 324 -0.56 -25.63 12.22
CA LEU A 324 0.01 -26.28 13.40
C LEU A 324 0.44 -27.74 13.13
N ALA A 325 -0.20 -28.42 12.20
CA ALA A 325 0.13 -29.80 11.81
C ALA A 325 1.39 -29.92 10.92
N ARG A 326 2.01 -28.79 10.55
CA ARG A 326 3.24 -28.79 9.73
C ARG A 326 4.40 -29.32 10.56
N GLU A 327 5.26 -30.11 9.92
CA GLU A 327 6.49 -30.60 10.56
C GLU A 327 7.42 -29.44 10.93
N PRO A 328 8.13 -29.58 12.09
CA PRO A 328 9.12 -28.59 12.49
C PRO A 328 10.24 -28.46 11.47
N ARG A 329 10.70 -27.24 11.23
CA ARG A 329 11.86 -26.93 10.39
C ARG A 329 12.84 -26.11 11.19
N ALA A 330 14.11 -26.13 10.79
CA ALA A 330 15.11 -25.20 11.35
C ALA A 330 14.66 -23.75 11.13
N GLU A 331 14.94 -22.91 12.11
CA GLU A 331 14.60 -21.49 12.09
C GLU A 331 15.69 -20.67 11.38
#